data_261f15f194f1728e2ce149355b4ac4ab
#
_entry.id   261f15f194f1728e2ce149355b4ac4ab
#
_cell.length_a   1.000
_cell.length_b   1.000
_cell.length_c   1.000
_cell.angle_alpha   90.00
_cell.angle_beta   90.00
_cell.angle_gamma   90.00
#
_symmetry.space_group_name_H-M   'P 1'
#
loop_
_entity.id
_entity.type
_entity.pdbx_description
1 polymer ?
#
loop_
_entity_poly.entity_id
_entity_poly.type
_entity_poly.pdbx_seq_one_letter_code
_entity_poly.pdbx_strand_id
1 'polypeptide(L)'
;MRALAIALATLLVVACGALWWQHHTAAGLAGELETAKTAALAADFEASAARADVVTVTKYVDRLQVVQGTTTIIRQEVPRYVTPETDRRYLLPNGFVWLHDAAALGVSPGQRTGDPDAPSASVAASRAADVIVSNYGICHENAEQLTALQDWVRSHYPGTSP
;
A
#
# COMPACT_ATOMS: atom_id res chain seq x y z
N MET A 1 73.29 41.88 -13.04
CA MET A 1 71.87 42.30 -12.99
C MET A 1 70.95 41.53 -13.94
N ARG A 2 71.26 41.29 -15.20
CA ARG A 2 70.43 40.53 -16.14
C ARG A 2 70.21 39.05 -15.78
N ALA A 3 71.25 38.34 -15.30
CA ALA A 3 71.13 36.95 -14.86
C ALA A 3 70.19 36.76 -13.66
N LEU A 4 70.20 37.67 -12.70
CA LEU A 4 69.34 37.64 -11.53
C LEU A 4 67.86 37.89 -11.90
N ALA A 5 67.60 38.78 -12.87
CA ALA A 5 66.24 39.05 -13.36
C ALA A 5 65.69 37.84 -14.10
N ILE A 6 66.47 37.11 -14.89
CA ILE A 6 66.04 35.87 -15.59
C ILE A 6 65.76 34.77 -14.58
N ALA A 7 66.60 34.58 -13.55
CA ALA A 7 66.35 33.57 -12.50
C ALA A 7 65.06 33.84 -11.70
N LEU A 8 64.80 35.11 -11.38
CA LEU A 8 63.56 35.50 -10.70
C LEU A 8 62.29 35.29 -11.60
N ALA A 9 62.38 35.59 -12.88
CA ALA A 9 61.27 35.39 -13.82
C ALA A 9 60.96 33.89 -14.01
N THR A 10 61.97 33.02 -14.12
CA THR A 10 61.75 31.56 -14.22
C THR A 10 61.14 30.98 -12.93
N LEU A 11 61.58 31.42 -11.79
CA LEU A 11 61.05 30.99 -10.49
C LEU A 11 59.55 31.40 -10.33
N LEU A 12 59.18 32.56 -10.82
CA LEU A 12 57.83 33.09 -10.78
C LEU A 12 56.93 32.29 -11.72
N VAL A 13 57.37 31.93 -12.92
CA VAL A 13 56.63 31.09 -13.89
C VAL A 13 56.40 29.68 -13.29
N VAL A 14 57.41 29.09 -12.70
CA VAL A 14 57.28 27.76 -12.04
C VAL A 14 56.30 27.81 -10.85
N ALA A 15 56.37 28.85 -10.05
CA ALA A 15 55.45 29.03 -8.91
C ALA A 15 53.99 29.22 -9.39
N CYS A 16 53.76 30.04 -10.41
CA CYS A 16 52.42 30.22 -11.02
C CYS A 16 51.90 28.92 -11.63
N GLY A 17 52.74 28.15 -12.30
CA GLY A 17 52.39 26.86 -12.87
C GLY A 17 52.00 25.83 -11.78
N ALA A 18 52.75 25.79 -10.69
CA ALA A 18 52.45 24.91 -9.55
C ALA A 18 51.10 25.29 -8.85
N LEU A 19 50.84 26.57 -8.63
CA LEU A 19 49.60 27.08 -8.10
C LEU A 19 48.44 26.79 -9.01
N TRP A 20 48.57 26.98 -10.30
CA TRP A 20 47.54 26.65 -11.27
C TRP A 20 47.24 25.17 -11.28
N TRP A 21 48.25 24.30 -11.24
CA TRP A 21 48.08 22.85 -11.16
C TRP A 21 47.36 22.41 -9.90
N GLN A 22 47.77 22.95 -8.71
CA GLN A 22 47.06 22.68 -7.46
C GLN A 22 45.61 23.11 -7.47
N HIS A 23 45.33 24.30 -8.00
CA HIS A 23 43.96 24.78 -8.10
C HIS A 23 43.10 23.89 -9.01
N HIS A 24 43.66 23.45 -10.13
CA HIS A 24 42.95 22.60 -11.08
C HIS A 24 42.67 21.21 -10.54
N THR A 25 43.63 20.60 -9.82
CA THR A 25 43.43 19.31 -9.18
C THR A 25 42.47 19.39 -7.98
N ALA A 26 42.53 20.45 -7.19
CA ALA A 26 41.58 20.66 -6.09
C ALA A 26 40.15 20.88 -6.59
N ALA A 27 39.94 21.60 -7.69
CA ALA A 27 38.64 21.78 -8.30
C ALA A 27 38.04 20.45 -8.85
N GLY A 28 38.90 19.60 -9.45
CA GLY A 28 38.49 18.26 -9.90
C GLY A 28 38.03 17.36 -8.76
N LEU A 29 38.84 17.30 -7.67
CA LEU A 29 38.50 16.52 -6.48
C LEU A 29 37.23 17.03 -5.77
N ALA A 30 37.02 18.35 -5.74
CA ALA A 30 35.77 18.91 -5.20
C ALA A 30 34.54 18.49 -6.03
N GLY A 31 34.66 18.48 -7.35
CA GLY A 31 33.58 18.00 -8.24
C GLY A 31 33.26 16.50 -8.05
N GLU A 32 34.32 15.67 -7.94
CA GLU A 32 34.14 14.23 -7.66
C GLU A 32 33.51 13.99 -6.28
N LEU A 33 33.86 14.76 -5.27
CA LEU A 33 33.30 14.67 -3.94
C LEU A 33 31.79 15.02 -3.94
N GLU A 34 31.40 16.08 -4.65
CA GLU A 34 29.98 16.47 -4.73
C GLU A 34 29.17 15.44 -5.53
N THR A 35 29.72 14.86 -6.60
CA THR A 35 29.03 13.77 -7.31
C THR A 35 28.90 12.51 -6.46
N ALA A 36 29.92 12.15 -5.70
CA ALA A 36 29.88 11.02 -4.76
C ALA A 36 28.87 11.24 -3.63
N LYS A 37 28.80 12.45 -3.07
CA LYS A 37 27.78 12.81 -2.06
C LYS A 37 26.36 12.70 -2.58
N THR A 38 26.11 13.26 -3.78
CA THR A 38 24.74 13.18 -4.37
C THR A 38 24.36 11.75 -4.70
N ALA A 39 25.28 10.94 -5.20
CA ALA A 39 25.05 9.51 -5.44
C ALA A 39 24.77 8.73 -4.12
N ALA A 40 25.52 9.02 -3.05
CA ALA A 40 25.30 8.41 -1.75
C ALA A 40 23.93 8.79 -1.15
N LEU A 41 23.52 10.07 -1.26
CA LEU A 41 22.21 10.52 -0.80
C LEU A 41 21.09 9.86 -1.60
N ALA A 42 21.23 9.71 -2.92
CA ALA A 42 20.26 9.01 -3.75
C ALA A 42 20.12 7.52 -3.36
N ALA A 43 21.25 6.84 -3.15
CA ALA A 43 21.27 5.45 -2.73
C ALA A 43 20.65 5.26 -1.33
N ASP A 44 20.88 6.17 -0.40
CA ASP A 44 20.28 6.12 0.94
C ASP A 44 18.77 6.38 0.90
N PHE A 45 18.32 7.29 0.03
CA PHE A 45 16.91 7.53 -0.21
C PHE A 45 16.22 6.29 -0.78
N GLU A 46 16.79 5.66 -1.81
CA GLU A 46 16.26 4.42 -2.40
C GLU A 46 16.21 3.27 -1.38
N ALA A 47 17.27 3.12 -0.57
CA ALA A 47 17.32 2.10 0.47
C ALA A 47 16.27 2.34 1.57
N SER A 48 16.01 3.60 1.94
CA SER A 48 14.99 3.95 2.93
C SER A 48 13.58 3.71 2.40
N ALA A 49 13.32 4.04 1.14
CA ALA A 49 12.05 3.76 0.47
C ALA A 49 11.77 2.25 0.39
N ALA A 50 12.75 1.45 -0.02
CA ALA A 50 12.64 0.00 -0.08
C ALA A 50 12.35 -0.64 1.30
N ARG A 51 12.97 -0.12 2.38
CA ARG A 51 12.66 -0.59 3.75
C ARG A 51 11.24 -0.22 4.19
N ALA A 52 10.76 0.97 3.83
CA ALA A 52 9.40 1.41 4.12
C ALA A 52 8.37 0.52 3.41
N ASP A 53 8.62 0.13 2.16
CA ASP A 53 7.79 -0.81 1.40
C ASP A 53 7.66 -2.16 2.10
N VAL A 54 8.79 -2.76 2.51
CA VAL A 54 8.79 -4.04 3.22
C VAL A 54 7.98 -3.97 4.50
N VAL A 55 8.15 -2.92 5.30
CA VAL A 55 7.39 -2.73 6.56
C VAL A 55 5.90 -2.59 6.28
N THR A 56 5.52 -1.82 5.28
CA THR A 56 4.11 -1.61 4.92
C THR A 56 3.45 -2.90 4.45
N VAL A 57 4.12 -3.65 3.56
CA VAL A 57 3.62 -4.94 3.07
C VAL A 57 3.50 -5.95 4.20
N THR A 58 4.49 -6.06 5.08
CA THR A 58 4.46 -7.00 6.21
C THR A 58 3.28 -6.70 7.14
N LYS A 59 3.09 -5.43 7.54
CA LYS A 59 1.95 -5.02 8.38
C LYS A 59 0.60 -5.30 7.70
N TYR A 60 0.49 -5.11 6.40
CA TYR A 60 -0.72 -5.42 5.65
C TYR A 60 -1.01 -6.92 5.67
N VAL A 61 -0.01 -7.76 5.37
CA VAL A 61 -0.17 -9.22 5.37
C VAL A 61 -0.60 -9.72 6.75
N ASP A 62 0.02 -9.24 7.82
CA ASP A 62 -0.35 -9.63 9.19
C ASP A 62 -1.80 -9.26 9.52
N ARG A 63 -2.23 -8.03 9.20
CA ARG A 63 -3.62 -7.59 9.42
C ARG A 63 -4.61 -8.39 8.57
N LEU A 64 -4.28 -8.67 7.32
CA LEU A 64 -5.10 -9.46 6.42
C LEU A 64 -5.29 -10.90 6.97
N GLN A 65 -4.24 -11.53 7.48
CA GLN A 65 -4.33 -12.86 8.10
C GLN A 65 -5.28 -12.87 9.32
N VAL A 66 -5.24 -11.81 10.14
CA VAL A 66 -6.16 -11.66 11.29
C VAL A 66 -7.61 -11.55 10.81
N VAL A 67 -7.89 -10.74 9.80
CA VAL A 67 -9.25 -10.58 9.22
C VAL A 67 -9.75 -11.90 8.67
N GLN A 68 -8.96 -12.58 7.86
CA GLN A 68 -9.32 -13.87 7.25
C GLN A 68 -9.52 -14.96 8.30
N GLY A 69 -8.65 -15.02 9.30
CA GLY A 69 -8.78 -15.94 10.43
C GLY A 69 -10.08 -15.71 11.20
N THR A 70 -10.39 -14.47 11.55
CA THR A 70 -11.61 -14.10 12.26
C THR A 70 -12.86 -14.42 11.44
N THR A 71 -12.88 -14.08 10.17
CA THR A 71 -14.00 -14.39 9.25
C THR A 71 -14.21 -15.89 9.16
N THR A 72 -13.16 -16.68 9.06
CA THR A 72 -13.23 -18.14 9.01
C THR A 72 -13.82 -18.71 10.29
N ILE A 73 -13.41 -18.24 11.47
CA ILE A 73 -13.95 -18.66 12.76
C ILE A 73 -15.45 -18.34 12.84
N ILE A 74 -15.85 -17.11 12.49
CA ILE A 74 -17.26 -16.71 12.55
C ILE A 74 -18.10 -17.58 11.61
N ARG A 75 -17.64 -17.87 10.39
CA ARG A 75 -18.34 -18.75 9.46
C ARG A 75 -18.52 -20.17 10.00
N GLN A 76 -17.51 -20.71 10.68
CA GLN A 76 -17.63 -22.02 11.34
C GLN A 76 -18.63 -22.04 12.49
N GLU A 77 -18.85 -20.91 13.14
CA GLU A 77 -19.82 -20.76 14.22
C GLU A 77 -21.26 -20.55 13.73
N VAL A 78 -21.48 -20.15 12.45
CA VAL A 78 -22.83 -19.91 11.90
C VAL A 78 -23.80 -21.05 12.21
N PRO A 79 -23.48 -22.35 11.99
CA PRO A 79 -24.41 -23.43 12.26
C PRO A 79 -24.76 -23.61 13.76
N ARG A 80 -23.94 -23.05 14.66
CA ARG A 80 -24.18 -23.06 16.09
C ARG A 80 -25.23 -22.03 16.50
N TYR A 81 -25.23 -20.86 15.87
CA TYR A 81 -26.18 -19.77 16.17
C TYR A 81 -27.44 -19.86 15.29
N VAL A 82 -27.31 -20.33 14.04
CA VAL A 82 -28.43 -20.54 13.11
C VAL A 82 -28.56 -22.05 12.91
N THR A 83 -29.34 -22.68 13.77
CA THR A 83 -29.49 -24.14 13.81
C THR A 83 -30.34 -24.66 12.63
N PRO A 84 -30.28 -25.94 12.29
CA PRO A 84 -31.17 -26.56 11.29
C PRO A 84 -32.65 -26.39 11.63
N GLU A 85 -33.00 -26.24 12.92
CA GLU A 85 -34.38 -25.95 13.33
C GLU A 85 -34.79 -24.53 12.95
N THR A 86 -33.88 -23.55 13.10
CA THR A 86 -34.06 -22.18 12.66
C THR A 86 -34.27 -22.13 11.14
N ASP A 87 -33.47 -22.86 10.38
CA ASP A 87 -33.56 -22.93 8.93
C ASP A 87 -34.89 -23.51 8.43
N ARG A 88 -35.44 -24.51 9.12
CA ARG A 88 -36.74 -25.07 8.79
C ARG A 88 -37.90 -24.11 9.05
N ARG A 89 -37.73 -23.22 10.05
CA ARG A 89 -38.79 -22.27 10.46
C ARG A 89 -38.75 -20.96 9.70
N TYR A 90 -37.56 -20.50 9.36
CA TYR A 90 -37.33 -19.14 8.87
C TYR A 90 -36.62 -19.17 7.53
N LEU A 91 -37.39 -19.42 6.47
CA LEU A 91 -36.95 -19.18 5.11
C LEU A 91 -37.04 -17.69 4.82
N LEU A 92 -36.06 -17.17 4.11
CA LEU A 92 -36.08 -15.76 3.70
C LEU A 92 -37.19 -15.53 2.63
N PRO A 93 -37.90 -14.39 2.69
CA PRO A 93 -38.88 -14.06 1.64
C PRO A 93 -38.19 -13.77 0.31
N ASN A 94 -38.87 -14.08 -0.78
CA ASN A 94 -38.35 -13.83 -2.15
C ASN A 94 -37.91 -12.39 -2.37
N GLY A 95 -38.68 -11.43 -1.86
CA GLY A 95 -38.38 -10.00 -1.98
C GLY A 95 -37.01 -9.64 -1.37
N PHE A 96 -36.66 -10.23 -0.22
CA PHE A 96 -35.37 -10.05 0.37
C PHE A 96 -34.24 -10.59 -0.52
N VAL A 97 -34.41 -11.80 -1.06
CA VAL A 97 -33.41 -12.42 -1.95
C VAL A 97 -33.22 -11.60 -3.22
N TRP A 98 -34.31 -11.15 -3.84
CA TRP A 98 -34.25 -10.33 -5.05
C TRP A 98 -33.54 -9.00 -4.84
N LEU A 99 -33.82 -8.34 -3.70
CA LEU A 99 -33.16 -7.08 -3.35
C LEU A 99 -31.68 -7.28 -3.09
N HIS A 100 -31.33 -8.34 -2.35
CA HIS A 100 -29.94 -8.68 -2.04
C HIS A 100 -29.13 -8.98 -3.31
N ASP A 101 -29.68 -9.81 -4.23
CA ASP A 101 -29.04 -10.15 -5.48
C ASP A 101 -28.83 -8.91 -6.38
N ALA A 102 -29.84 -8.04 -6.45
CA ALA A 102 -29.75 -6.81 -7.22
C ALA A 102 -28.66 -5.88 -6.63
N ALA A 103 -28.61 -5.75 -5.31
CA ALA A 103 -27.58 -4.95 -4.63
C ALA A 103 -26.18 -5.53 -4.84
N ALA A 104 -26.04 -6.86 -4.81
CA ALA A 104 -24.75 -7.53 -5.05
C ALA A 104 -24.25 -7.31 -6.48
N LEU A 105 -25.16 -7.18 -7.45
CA LEU A 105 -24.84 -6.90 -8.86
C LEU A 105 -24.73 -5.40 -9.17
N GLY A 106 -25.07 -4.52 -8.23
CA GLY A 106 -25.07 -3.07 -8.46
C GLY A 106 -26.15 -2.62 -9.45
N VAL A 107 -27.27 -3.35 -9.55
CA VAL A 107 -28.36 -3.05 -10.47
C VAL A 107 -29.67 -2.82 -9.73
N SER A 108 -30.63 -2.15 -10.37
CA SER A 108 -31.99 -2.03 -9.83
C SER A 108 -32.66 -3.41 -9.79
N PRO A 109 -33.42 -3.74 -8.73
CA PRO A 109 -34.10 -5.04 -8.60
C PRO A 109 -35.15 -5.30 -9.71
N GLY A 110 -35.54 -4.27 -10.43
CA GLY A 110 -36.52 -4.40 -11.53
C GLY A 110 -37.90 -4.92 -11.07
N GLN A 111 -38.82 -5.12 -12.04
CA GLN A 111 -40.06 -5.84 -11.77
C GLN A 111 -39.80 -7.34 -11.85
N ARG A 112 -40.10 -8.04 -10.77
CA ARG A 112 -40.04 -9.51 -10.73
C ARG A 112 -41.45 -10.10 -10.65
N THR A 113 -41.62 -11.25 -11.28
CA THR A 113 -42.87 -12.01 -11.21
C THR A 113 -42.86 -12.90 -9.98
N GLY A 114 -43.95 -12.93 -9.23
CA GLY A 114 -44.12 -13.74 -8.02
C GLY A 114 -44.42 -12.90 -6.78
N ASP A 115 -44.78 -13.59 -5.71
CA ASP A 115 -45.09 -12.97 -4.43
C ASP A 115 -43.78 -12.67 -3.67
N PRO A 116 -43.49 -11.39 -3.35
CA PRO A 116 -42.29 -11.02 -2.60
C PRO A 116 -42.31 -11.54 -1.16
N ASP A 117 -43.47 -11.78 -0.58
CA ASP A 117 -43.62 -12.25 0.80
C ASP A 117 -43.58 -13.78 0.90
N ALA A 118 -43.72 -14.47 -0.23
CA ALA A 118 -43.60 -15.93 -0.24
C ALA A 118 -42.19 -16.38 0.21
N PRO A 119 -42.10 -17.46 0.99
CA PRO A 119 -40.81 -17.99 1.41
C PRO A 119 -40.01 -18.46 0.19
N SER A 120 -38.73 -18.07 0.15
CA SER A 120 -37.80 -18.56 -0.86
C SER A 120 -37.52 -20.04 -0.62
N ALA A 121 -37.80 -20.87 -1.63
CA ALA A 121 -37.59 -22.32 -1.54
C ALA A 121 -36.10 -22.73 -1.39
N SER A 122 -35.17 -21.79 -1.63
CA SER A 122 -33.76 -22.09 -1.78
C SER A 122 -32.81 -21.36 -0.77
N VAL A 123 -33.34 -20.40 0.00
CA VAL A 123 -32.49 -19.58 0.86
C VAL A 123 -32.93 -19.65 2.32
N ALA A 124 -32.22 -20.48 3.08
CA ALA A 124 -32.34 -20.60 4.50
C ALA A 124 -31.59 -19.47 5.25
N ALA A 125 -31.94 -19.22 6.51
CA ALA A 125 -31.31 -18.19 7.33
C ALA A 125 -29.80 -18.42 7.52
N SER A 126 -29.35 -19.66 7.66
CA SER A 126 -27.93 -20.00 7.75
C SER A 126 -27.15 -19.61 6.51
N ARG A 127 -27.76 -19.81 5.33
CA ARG A 127 -27.13 -19.43 4.06
C ARG A 127 -26.96 -17.91 3.96
N ALA A 128 -27.99 -17.15 4.35
CA ALA A 128 -27.89 -15.71 4.38
C ALA A 128 -26.83 -15.22 5.39
N ALA A 129 -26.79 -15.83 6.57
CA ALA A 129 -25.76 -15.50 7.58
C ALA A 129 -24.35 -15.76 7.06
N ASP A 130 -24.11 -16.89 6.38
CA ASP A 130 -22.80 -17.20 5.77
C ASP A 130 -22.40 -16.16 4.71
N VAL A 131 -23.32 -15.75 3.84
CA VAL A 131 -23.08 -14.71 2.83
C VAL A 131 -22.80 -13.36 3.48
N ILE A 132 -23.55 -12.98 4.50
CA ILE A 132 -23.35 -11.71 5.23
C ILE A 132 -21.97 -11.69 5.91
N VAL A 133 -21.60 -12.76 6.60
CA VAL A 133 -20.28 -12.88 7.24
C VAL A 133 -19.16 -12.81 6.22
N SER A 134 -19.31 -13.49 5.08
CA SER A 134 -18.34 -13.46 3.99
C SER A 134 -18.18 -12.04 3.43
N ASN A 135 -19.30 -11.33 3.20
CA ASN A 135 -19.28 -9.95 2.69
C ASN A 135 -18.61 -8.98 3.68
N TYR A 136 -18.87 -9.13 4.97
CA TYR A 136 -18.16 -8.35 5.99
C TYR A 136 -16.66 -8.66 6.02
N GLY A 137 -16.27 -9.92 5.85
CA GLY A 137 -14.87 -10.31 5.71
C GLY A 137 -14.20 -9.58 4.56
N ILE A 138 -14.79 -9.62 3.37
CA ILE A 138 -14.29 -8.90 2.18
C ILE A 138 -14.24 -7.37 2.42
N CYS A 139 -15.25 -6.81 3.09
CA CYS A 139 -15.26 -5.39 3.43
C CYS A 139 -14.08 -5.01 4.34
N HIS A 140 -13.78 -5.82 5.35
CA HIS A 140 -12.63 -5.61 6.23
C HIS A 140 -11.30 -5.78 5.49
N GLU A 141 -11.18 -6.78 4.60
CA GLU A 141 -9.99 -6.96 3.76
C GLU A 141 -9.74 -5.72 2.88
N ASN A 142 -10.78 -5.18 2.24
CA ASN A 142 -10.68 -3.97 1.43
C ASN A 142 -10.30 -2.74 2.28
N ALA A 143 -10.80 -2.64 3.51
CA ALA A 143 -10.43 -1.58 4.44
C ALA A 143 -8.94 -1.65 4.84
N GLU A 144 -8.41 -2.87 5.08
CA GLU A 144 -7.00 -3.07 5.35
C GLU A 144 -6.12 -2.75 4.13
N GLN A 145 -6.57 -3.10 2.92
CA GLN A 145 -5.89 -2.74 1.69
C GLN A 145 -5.81 -1.21 1.51
N LEU A 146 -6.92 -0.51 1.76
CA LEU A 146 -6.95 0.96 1.70
C LEU A 146 -6.03 1.58 2.74
N THR A 147 -6.03 1.05 3.97
CA THR A 147 -5.14 1.51 5.04
C THR A 147 -3.67 1.32 4.66
N ALA A 148 -3.31 0.15 4.10
CA ALA A 148 -1.96 -0.13 3.63
C ALA A 148 -1.54 0.82 2.51
N LEU A 149 -2.42 1.10 1.56
CA LEU A 149 -2.16 2.06 0.49
C LEU A 149 -1.95 3.48 1.03
N GLN A 150 -2.76 3.91 1.99
CA GLN A 150 -2.58 5.20 2.65
C GLN A 150 -1.25 5.29 3.41
N ASP A 151 -0.86 4.22 4.11
CA ASP A 151 0.42 4.15 4.82
C ASP A 151 1.59 4.21 3.83
N TRP A 152 1.49 3.53 2.70
CA TRP A 152 2.48 3.59 1.63
C TRP A 152 2.60 5.00 1.05
N VAL A 153 1.48 5.64 0.71
CA VAL A 153 1.48 7.03 0.20
C VAL A 153 2.13 7.98 1.20
N ARG A 154 1.79 7.90 2.49
CA ARG A 154 2.39 8.76 3.53
C ARG A 154 3.89 8.55 3.66
N SER A 155 4.38 7.31 3.52
CA SER A 155 5.80 7.00 3.62
C SER A 155 6.61 7.54 2.42
N HIS A 156 6.01 7.60 1.23
CA HIS A 156 6.68 8.05 0.02
C HIS A 156 6.49 9.55 -0.27
N TYR A 157 5.42 10.14 0.25
CA TYR A 157 5.07 11.55 0.02
C TYR A 157 4.78 12.27 1.35
N PRO A 158 5.82 12.47 2.21
CA PRO A 158 5.66 13.14 3.50
C PRO A 158 5.38 14.63 3.30
N GLY A 159 4.18 15.04 3.12
CA GLY A 159 3.76 16.43 2.87
C GLY A 159 2.40 16.54 2.20
N THR A 160 1.81 15.41 1.82
CA THR A 160 0.47 15.33 1.24
C THR A 160 -0.58 14.90 2.29
N SER A 161 -0.48 15.41 3.52
CA SER A 161 -1.62 15.25 4.46
C SER A 161 -2.81 16.06 3.94
N PRO A 162 -4.02 15.45 3.85
CA PRO A 162 -5.22 16.18 3.49
C PRO A 162 -5.59 17.24 4.51
#